data_eb04df376d3ca7ac1ab1a94a5baba0c1
#
_entry.id   eb04df376d3ca7ac1ab1a94a5baba0c1
#
_cell.length_a   1.000
_cell.length_b   1.000
_cell.length_c   1.000
_cell.angle_alpha   90.00
_cell.angle_beta   90.00
_cell.angle_gamma   90.00
#
_symmetry.space_group_name_H-M   'P 1'
#
loop_
_entity.id
_entity.type
_entity.pdbx_description
1 polymer ?
#
loop_
_entity_poly.entity_id
_entity_poly.type
_entity_poly.pdbx_seq_one_letter_code
_entity_poly.pdbx_strand_id
1 'polypeptide(L)'
;MTTEQVTIGNSTLYCGDCRELIGDLHFDSIVTDPPYGLSKVLNRRWEDFGTILNKKQRSRNLHSGGTWAAKEIYNDVDWDGEAPDVSFLLERNVPMMLFGGNYFAGLLPSRKWIIWDKGEQFYRRSFAECELCYCNFDGNARIIKCGNEFSTRKQIRLHPTQKPVAVMQFCIEELPKGCGNIVCDPYMGSGTTGVAAIQMGRAFIGIEQKQKYFNIACERIEQAYVHYKNQFPEVREMIETKKLF
;
A
#
# COMPACT_ATOMS: atom_id res chain seq x y z
N MET A 1 -11.37 -4.42 22.13
CA MET A 1 -12.33 -4.07 21.05
C MET A 1 -12.67 -5.34 20.31
N THR A 2 -13.92 -5.55 19.91
CA THR A 2 -14.29 -6.72 19.09
C THR A 2 -13.72 -6.51 17.69
N THR A 3 -12.80 -7.38 17.29
CA THR A 3 -12.21 -7.37 15.94
C THR A 3 -13.26 -7.85 14.95
N GLU A 4 -13.59 -7.03 13.96
CA GLU A 4 -14.43 -7.45 12.82
C GLU A 4 -13.58 -8.25 11.84
N GLN A 5 -14.11 -9.39 11.37
CA GLN A 5 -13.46 -10.25 10.39
C GLN A 5 -14.40 -10.49 9.21
N VAL A 6 -13.88 -10.35 7.99
CA VAL A 6 -14.59 -10.65 6.75
C VAL A 6 -13.77 -11.62 5.91
N THR A 7 -14.41 -12.68 5.39
CA THR A 7 -13.77 -13.64 4.49
C THR A 7 -14.35 -13.51 3.09
N ILE A 8 -13.49 -13.32 2.11
CA ILE A 8 -13.83 -13.18 0.68
C ILE A 8 -13.01 -14.20 -0.11
N GLY A 9 -13.63 -15.28 -0.54
CA GLY A 9 -12.93 -16.37 -1.21
C GLY A 9 -11.86 -17.00 -0.32
N ASN A 10 -10.59 -16.91 -0.74
CA ASN A 10 -9.43 -17.36 0.00
C ASN A 10 -8.71 -16.21 0.75
N SER A 11 -9.38 -15.08 0.91
CA SER A 11 -8.84 -13.91 1.59
C SER A 11 -9.57 -13.65 2.89
N THR A 12 -8.83 -13.21 3.93
CA THR A 12 -9.38 -12.84 5.23
C THR A 12 -8.94 -11.43 5.60
N LEU A 13 -9.90 -10.59 5.95
CA LEU A 13 -9.69 -9.19 6.27
C LEU A 13 -10.09 -8.95 7.72
N TYR A 14 -9.28 -8.16 8.43
CA TYR A 14 -9.49 -7.82 9.83
C TYR A 14 -9.57 -6.30 10.02
N CYS A 15 -10.58 -5.84 10.76
CA CYS A 15 -10.62 -4.47 11.23
C CYS A 15 -10.05 -4.38 12.65
N GLY A 16 -8.84 -3.80 12.80
CA GLY A 16 -8.18 -3.71 14.10
C GLY A 16 -6.72 -3.25 14.02
N ASP A 17 -6.06 -3.23 15.16
CA ASP A 17 -4.63 -2.91 15.24
C ASP A 17 -3.79 -4.12 14.79
N CYS A 18 -2.97 -3.92 13.77
CA CYS A 18 -2.13 -5.00 13.23
C CYS A 18 -1.12 -5.54 14.25
N ARG A 19 -0.67 -4.75 15.21
CA ARG A 19 0.27 -5.18 16.26
C ARG A 19 -0.35 -6.21 17.20
N GLU A 20 -1.66 -6.13 17.41
CA GLU A 20 -2.40 -7.08 18.27
C GLU A 20 -2.76 -8.35 17.51
N LEU A 21 -3.01 -8.25 16.19
CA LEU A 21 -3.58 -9.33 15.40
C LEU A 21 -2.55 -10.21 14.69
N ILE A 22 -1.46 -9.61 14.21
CA ILE A 22 -0.55 -10.28 13.29
C ILE A 22 0.16 -11.50 13.90
N GLY A 23 0.31 -11.54 15.23
CA GLY A 23 0.99 -12.61 15.96
C GLY A 23 0.41 -13.99 15.69
N ASP A 24 -0.91 -14.10 15.62
CA ASP A 24 -1.66 -15.35 15.48
C ASP A 24 -1.97 -15.73 14.03
N LEU A 25 -1.61 -14.86 13.05
CA LEU A 25 -1.92 -15.07 11.63
C LEU A 25 -0.83 -15.89 10.93
N HIS A 26 -1.24 -16.77 10.04
CA HIS A 26 -0.36 -17.59 9.22
C HIS A 26 -0.34 -17.08 7.77
N PHE A 27 0.82 -16.64 7.32
CA PHE A 27 1.11 -16.17 5.97
C PHE A 27 2.56 -16.46 5.61
N ASP A 28 2.91 -16.43 4.34
CA ASP A 28 4.26 -16.74 3.87
C ASP A 28 5.03 -15.53 3.33
N SER A 29 4.39 -14.38 3.24
CA SER A 29 5.02 -13.14 2.83
C SER A 29 4.27 -11.90 3.30
N ILE A 30 4.97 -10.76 3.38
CA ILE A 30 4.40 -9.44 3.66
C ILE A 30 4.69 -8.50 2.49
N VAL A 31 3.66 -7.82 1.99
CA VAL A 31 3.79 -6.70 1.03
C VAL A 31 2.92 -5.57 1.54
N THR A 32 3.54 -4.48 2.02
CA THR A 32 2.82 -3.47 2.80
C THR A 32 3.33 -2.05 2.61
N ASP A 33 2.45 -1.07 2.88
CA ASP A 33 2.68 0.37 2.78
C ASP A 33 2.21 1.09 4.05
N PRO A 34 2.98 1.03 5.15
CA PRO A 34 2.62 1.72 6.39
C PRO A 34 2.72 3.24 6.26
N PRO A 35 2.10 4.02 7.16
CA PRO A 35 2.27 5.46 7.20
C PRO A 35 3.73 5.85 7.46
N TYR A 36 4.21 6.94 6.84
CA TYR A 36 5.62 7.33 6.91
C TYR A 36 5.92 8.40 7.99
N GLY A 37 4.89 8.92 8.68
CA GLY A 37 5.05 9.98 9.66
C GLY A 37 5.38 11.35 9.06
N LEU A 38 5.04 11.57 7.80
CA LEU A 38 5.43 12.78 7.06
C LEU A 38 4.52 13.98 7.31
N SER A 39 3.35 13.82 7.89
CA SER A 39 2.39 14.91 8.06
C SER A 39 2.96 16.05 8.93
N LYS A 40 3.67 15.75 10.01
CA LYS A 40 4.35 16.75 10.85
C LYS A 40 5.51 17.44 10.12
N VAL A 41 6.26 16.67 9.32
CA VAL A 41 7.41 17.19 8.55
C VAL A 41 6.93 18.08 7.41
N LEU A 42 5.88 17.69 6.72
CA LEU A 42 5.29 18.47 5.65
C LEU A 42 4.66 19.77 6.18
N ASN A 43 3.95 19.73 7.31
CA ASN A 43 3.35 20.91 7.92
C ASN A 43 4.43 21.92 8.38
N ARG A 44 5.51 21.49 9.06
CA ARG A 44 6.64 22.36 9.43
C ARG A 44 7.30 22.97 8.19
N ARG A 45 7.53 22.18 7.16
CA ARG A 45 8.17 22.65 5.92
C ARG A 45 7.33 23.68 5.17
N TRP A 46 6.00 23.60 5.26
CA TRP A 46 5.11 24.60 4.69
C TRP A 46 5.13 25.93 5.45
N GLU A 47 5.25 25.90 6.77
CA GLU A 47 5.41 27.07 7.62
C GLU A 47 6.77 27.77 7.34
N ASP A 48 7.86 27.01 7.26
CA ASP A 48 9.21 27.51 6.99
C ASP A 48 9.38 27.99 5.53
N PHE A 49 8.83 27.29 4.54
CA PHE A 49 8.85 27.74 3.15
C PHE A 49 7.99 28.99 2.93
N GLY A 50 6.98 29.19 3.74
CA GLY A 50 6.15 30.40 3.69
C GLY A 50 6.92 31.68 4.00
N THR A 51 8.01 31.58 4.74
CA THR A 51 8.90 32.70 5.11
C THR A 51 10.01 32.97 4.08
N ILE A 52 10.41 31.96 3.31
CA ILE A 52 11.57 32.04 2.39
C ILE A 52 11.18 32.48 0.97
N LEU A 53 9.94 32.19 0.54
CA LEU A 53 9.49 32.56 -0.81
C LEU A 53 8.97 33.99 -0.88
N ASN A 54 9.69 34.86 -1.62
CA ASN A 54 9.22 36.20 -1.99
C ASN A 54 7.80 36.17 -2.60
N LYS A 55 6.96 37.17 -2.32
CA LYS A 55 5.60 37.30 -2.84
C LYS A 55 5.44 36.99 -4.35
N LYS A 56 6.46 37.29 -5.17
CA LYS A 56 6.50 37.01 -6.62
C LYS A 56 6.60 35.51 -6.96
N GLN A 57 7.22 34.68 -6.14
CA GLN A 57 7.30 33.23 -6.35
C GLN A 57 6.02 32.51 -5.89
N ARG A 58 5.32 33.07 -4.88
CA ARG A 58 3.99 32.58 -4.47
C ARG A 58 2.96 32.65 -5.59
N SER A 59 2.95 33.71 -6.40
CA SER A 59 1.98 33.85 -7.49
C SER A 59 2.24 32.92 -8.68
N ARG A 60 3.49 32.53 -8.95
CA ARG A 60 3.85 31.59 -10.02
C ARG A 60 3.49 30.13 -9.64
N ASN A 61 3.60 29.75 -8.37
CA ASN A 61 3.25 28.41 -7.91
C ASN A 61 1.73 28.22 -7.74
N LEU A 62 0.96 29.30 -7.55
CA LEU A 62 -0.50 29.23 -7.46
C LEU A 62 -1.18 28.88 -8.81
N HIS A 63 -0.51 29.12 -9.95
CA HIS A 63 -1.05 28.81 -11.28
C HIS A 63 -0.74 27.40 -11.76
N SER A 64 0.10 26.64 -11.06
CA SER A 64 0.46 25.27 -11.42
C SER A 64 -0.40 24.20 -10.75
N GLY A 65 -1.66 24.45 -10.45
CA GLY A 65 -2.73 23.46 -10.17
C GLY A 65 -2.48 22.43 -9.04
N GLY A 66 -1.35 22.48 -8.34
CA GLY A 66 -0.93 21.43 -7.42
C GLY A 66 -1.30 21.65 -5.95
N THR A 67 -1.65 22.86 -5.53
CA THR A 67 -1.78 23.20 -4.11
C THR A 67 -3.19 23.01 -3.53
N TRP A 68 -4.24 23.16 -4.33
CA TRP A 68 -5.62 23.07 -3.85
C TRP A 68 -6.11 21.62 -3.67
N ALA A 69 -5.80 20.75 -4.61
CA ALA A 69 -6.17 19.34 -4.51
C ALA A 69 -5.45 18.61 -3.37
N ALA A 70 -4.21 19.01 -3.05
CA ALA A 70 -3.46 18.44 -1.92
C ALA A 70 -4.11 18.84 -0.57
N LYS A 71 -4.58 20.08 -0.43
CA LYS A 71 -5.14 20.57 0.82
C LYS A 71 -6.45 19.89 1.22
N GLU A 72 -7.34 19.60 0.25
CA GLU A 72 -8.59 18.88 0.53
C GLU A 72 -8.37 17.39 0.82
N ILE A 73 -7.36 16.77 0.18
CA ILE A 73 -7.05 15.35 0.38
C ILE A 73 -6.34 15.11 1.72
N TYR A 74 -5.58 16.09 2.22
CA TYR A 74 -4.77 15.95 3.44
C TYR A 74 -5.35 16.64 4.68
N ASN A 75 -6.51 17.29 4.60
CA ASN A 75 -7.14 17.95 5.75
C ASN A 75 -7.66 17.00 6.84
N ASP A 76 -7.68 15.68 6.60
CA ASP A 76 -8.19 14.66 7.52
C ASP A 76 -7.09 13.64 7.89
N VAL A 77 -5.80 14.06 7.91
CA VAL A 77 -4.65 13.16 8.00
C VAL A 77 -4.13 13.03 9.42
N ASP A 78 -4.94 12.43 10.28
CA ASP A 78 -4.46 12.04 11.63
C ASP A 78 -3.65 10.73 11.61
N TRP A 79 -3.68 9.97 10.53
CA TRP A 79 -3.08 8.64 10.44
C TRP A 79 -1.58 8.63 10.08
N ASP A 80 -1.03 9.70 9.48
CA ASP A 80 0.40 9.82 9.09
C ASP A 80 1.19 10.73 10.07
N GLY A 81 0.75 10.84 11.32
CA GLY A 81 1.35 11.72 12.31
C GLY A 81 2.73 11.30 12.79
N GLU A 82 2.98 10.01 12.89
CA GLU A 82 4.26 9.40 13.27
C GLU A 82 4.48 8.12 12.46
N ALA A 83 5.75 7.87 12.06
CA ALA A 83 6.11 6.59 11.46
C ALA A 83 5.95 5.50 12.53
N PRO A 84 5.22 4.41 12.27
CA PRO A 84 5.11 3.32 13.22
C PRO A 84 6.45 2.63 13.41
N ASP A 85 6.65 2.04 14.57
CA ASP A 85 7.68 1.01 14.72
C ASP A 85 7.25 -0.20 13.90
N VAL A 86 8.08 -0.62 12.94
CA VAL A 86 7.84 -1.76 12.05
C VAL A 86 8.66 -3.00 12.45
N SER A 87 9.36 -2.96 13.59
CA SER A 87 10.22 -4.06 14.07
C SER A 87 9.45 -5.36 14.26
N PHE A 88 8.21 -5.29 14.74
CA PHE A 88 7.33 -6.46 14.92
C PHE A 88 7.04 -7.21 13.60
N LEU A 89 7.14 -6.54 12.44
CA LEU A 89 7.01 -7.19 11.14
C LEU A 89 8.25 -8.03 10.80
N LEU A 90 9.45 -7.58 11.21
CA LEU A 90 10.69 -8.33 11.02
C LEU A 90 10.71 -9.62 11.85
N GLU A 91 10.08 -9.60 13.02
CA GLU A 91 9.97 -10.77 13.92
C GLU A 91 9.15 -11.92 13.30
N ARG A 92 8.33 -11.63 12.28
CA ARG A 92 7.57 -12.66 11.55
C ARG A 92 8.45 -13.62 10.74
N ASN A 93 9.69 -13.22 10.46
CA ASN A 93 10.70 -14.04 9.81
C ASN A 93 10.26 -14.64 8.45
N VAL A 94 9.49 -13.86 7.70
CA VAL A 94 9.05 -14.16 6.33
C VAL A 94 9.61 -13.13 5.35
N PRO A 95 9.67 -13.42 4.05
CA PRO A 95 9.97 -12.42 3.04
C PRO A 95 9.02 -11.22 3.14
N MET A 96 9.61 -10.03 3.21
CA MET A 96 8.87 -8.78 3.40
C MET A 96 9.29 -7.74 2.38
N MET A 97 8.31 -7.05 1.83
CA MET A 97 8.43 -5.84 1.03
C MET A 97 7.71 -4.69 1.73
N LEU A 98 8.46 -3.66 2.09
CA LEU A 98 8.01 -2.53 2.90
C LEU A 98 8.22 -1.22 2.15
N PHE A 99 7.16 -0.60 1.67
CA PHE A 99 7.24 0.73 1.06
C PHE A 99 7.66 1.78 2.09
N GLY A 100 8.37 2.80 1.61
CA GLY A 100 8.90 3.84 2.50
C GLY A 100 10.06 3.36 3.37
N GLY A 101 10.78 2.28 3.01
CA GLY A 101 11.88 1.73 3.78
C GLY A 101 12.97 2.74 4.15
N ASN A 102 13.07 3.85 3.40
CA ASN A 102 13.98 4.96 3.69
C ASN A 102 13.52 5.86 4.86
N TYR A 103 12.30 5.68 5.38
CA TYR A 103 11.77 6.43 6.51
C TYR A 103 11.84 5.67 7.84
N PHE A 104 12.10 4.35 7.81
CA PHE A 104 12.10 3.51 9.00
C PHE A 104 13.52 3.24 9.49
N ALA A 105 13.74 3.50 10.78
CA ALA A 105 14.99 3.12 11.46
C ALA A 105 15.01 1.61 11.77
N GLY A 106 16.18 1.04 11.95
CA GLY A 106 16.35 -0.35 12.40
C GLY A 106 16.21 -1.42 11.32
N LEU A 107 15.95 -1.03 10.06
CA LEU A 107 15.99 -1.99 8.96
C LEU A 107 17.44 -2.45 8.69
N LEU A 108 17.61 -3.75 8.46
CA LEU A 108 18.90 -4.32 8.09
C LEU A 108 19.29 -3.88 6.67
N PRO A 109 20.61 -3.76 6.38
CA PRO A 109 21.07 -3.51 5.02
C PRO A 109 20.52 -4.56 4.04
N SER A 110 20.04 -4.11 2.89
CA SER A 110 19.56 -4.99 1.81
C SER A 110 20.07 -4.51 0.46
N ARG A 111 20.40 -5.48 -0.40
CA ARG A 111 20.72 -5.20 -1.81
C ARG A 111 19.47 -5.11 -2.67
N LYS A 112 18.38 -5.78 -2.28
CA LYS A 112 17.13 -5.79 -3.04
C LYS A 112 16.23 -4.64 -2.61
N TRP A 113 15.91 -3.82 -3.58
CA TRP A 113 14.96 -2.72 -3.47
C TRP A 113 14.04 -2.74 -4.68
N ILE A 114 12.77 -2.44 -4.47
CA ILE A 114 11.89 -2.09 -5.57
C ILE A 114 11.76 -0.57 -5.61
N ILE A 115 12.00 0.01 -6.77
CA ILE A 115 11.91 1.44 -7.01
C ILE A 115 10.69 1.66 -7.89
N TRP A 116 9.64 2.26 -7.34
CA TRP A 116 8.50 2.67 -8.14
C TRP A 116 8.75 4.08 -8.69
N ASP A 117 9.08 4.16 -9.98
CA ASP A 117 9.14 5.40 -10.76
C ASP A 117 7.73 5.82 -11.16
N LYS A 118 7.28 6.98 -10.64
CA LYS A 118 5.92 7.53 -10.86
C LYS A 118 5.74 8.12 -12.25
N GLY A 119 6.81 8.20 -13.04
CA GLY A 119 6.82 8.70 -14.40
C GLY A 119 7.17 10.19 -14.52
N GLU A 120 7.48 10.61 -15.75
CA GLU A 120 8.04 11.91 -16.06
C GLU A 120 7.18 13.11 -15.63
N GLN A 121 5.86 12.92 -15.54
CA GLN A 121 4.93 13.93 -15.05
C GLN A 121 5.16 14.33 -13.59
N PHE A 122 5.92 13.53 -12.82
CA PHE A 122 6.27 13.82 -11.43
C PHE A 122 7.69 14.36 -11.27
N TYR A 123 8.54 14.29 -12.31
CA TYR A 123 9.92 14.74 -12.22
C TYR A 123 10.02 16.26 -11.99
N ARG A 124 10.97 16.64 -11.12
CA ARG A 124 11.27 18.03 -10.74
C ARG A 124 10.07 18.78 -10.11
N ARG A 125 9.15 18.04 -9.50
CA ARG A 125 8.05 18.60 -8.70
C ARG A 125 8.39 18.55 -7.21
N SER A 126 7.55 19.18 -6.39
CA SER A 126 7.70 19.16 -4.93
C SER A 126 7.38 17.79 -4.29
N PHE A 127 6.85 16.84 -5.04
CA PHE A 127 6.55 15.48 -4.60
C PHE A 127 7.68 14.51 -4.98
N ALA A 128 7.79 13.40 -4.25
CA ALA A 128 8.74 12.35 -4.57
C ALA A 128 8.49 11.79 -5.98
N GLU A 129 9.54 11.75 -6.80
CA GLU A 129 9.52 11.23 -8.17
C GLU A 129 9.38 9.71 -8.19
N CYS A 130 9.90 9.07 -7.16
CA CYS A 130 9.82 7.62 -6.94
C CYS A 130 9.50 7.29 -5.48
N GLU A 131 9.11 6.06 -5.23
CA GLU A 131 9.03 5.49 -3.90
C GLU A 131 9.91 4.26 -3.79
N LEU A 132 10.51 4.07 -2.61
CA LEU A 132 11.44 2.99 -2.34
C LEU A 132 10.74 1.92 -1.50
N CYS A 133 10.75 0.69 -1.99
CA CYS A 133 10.27 -0.46 -1.26
C CYS A 133 11.46 -1.31 -0.83
N TYR A 134 11.67 -1.40 0.49
CA TYR A 134 12.68 -2.25 1.11
C TYR A 134 12.29 -3.72 1.00
N CYS A 135 13.27 -4.60 0.75
CA CYS A 135 13.08 -6.04 0.80
C CYS A 135 14.05 -6.64 1.83
N ASN A 136 13.57 -7.46 2.77
CA ASN A 136 14.40 -8.12 3.77
C ASN A 136 15.10 -9.39 3.26
N PHE A 137 14.99 -9.70 1.98
CA PHE A 137 15.61 -10.84 1.31
C PHE A 137 16.55 -10.40 0.19
N ASP A 138 17.47 -11.29 -0.21
CA ASP A 138 18.51 -10.97 -1.18
C ASP A 138 18.00 -10.93 -2.62
N GLY A 139 18.65 -10.14 -3.44
CA GLY A 139 18.41 -10.01 -4.87
C GLY A 139 18.93 -8.68 -5.44
N ASN A 140 18.75 -8.48 -6.73
CA ASN A 140 19.07 -7.20 -7.36
C ASN A 140 17.95 -6.18 -7.17
N ALA A 141 18.30 -4.91 -7.05
CA ALA A 141 17.32 -3.82 -7.12
C ALA A 141 16.58 -3.84 -8.47
N ARG A 142 15.29 -3.54 -8.43
CA ARG A 142 14.41 -3.51 -9.60
C ARG A 142 13.68 -2.19 -9.69
N ILE A 143 13.35 -1.78 -10.91
CA ILE A 143 12.56 -0.56 -11.17
C ILE A 143 11.28 -0.97 -11.87
N ILE A 144 10.15 -0.46 -11.39
CA ILE A 144 8.89 -0.46 -12.12
C ILE A 144 8.53 0.98 -12.48
N LYS A 145 8.38 1.26 -13.77
CA LYS A 145 7.84 2.54 -14.26
C LYS A 145 6.33 2.38 -14.45
N CYS A 146 5.57 2.94 -13.55
CA CYS A 146 4.11 2.91 -13.60
C CYS A 146 3.59 4.29 -13.24
N GLY A 147 2.95 4.95 -14.22
CA GLY A 147 2.30 6.24 -13.98
C GLY A 147 1.24 6.10 -12.87
N ASN A 148 1.10 7.14 -12.08
CA ASN A 148 0.01 7.17 -11.11
C ASN A 148 -1.31 7.29 -11.86
N GLU A 149 -2.07 6.19 -11.95
CA GLU A 149 -3.34 6.09 -12.68
C GLU A 149 -4.36 7.15 -12.24
N PHE A 150 -4.21 7.66 -11.01
CA PHE A 150 -5.04 8.72 -10.44
C PHE A 150 -4.73 10.12 -10.98
N SER A 151 -3.62 10.32 -11.71
CA SER A 151 -3.27 11.59 -12.34
C SER A 151 -4.12 11.90 -13.57
N THR A 152 -4.80 10.92 -14.14
CA THR A 152 -5.53 11.03 -15.43
C THR A 152 -7.04 11.23 -15.29
N ARG A 153 -7.58 11.57 -14.11
CA ARG A 153 -9.03 11.73 -13.82
C ARG A 153 -9.90 10.50 -14.15
N LYS A 154 -9.31 9.37 -14.55
CA LYS A 154 -10.05 8.15 -14.93
C LYS A 154 -10.40 7.25 -13.76
N GLN A 155 -9.73 7.41 -12.61
CA GLN A 155 -10.03 6.63 -11.41
C GLN A 155 -10.22 7.55 -10.19
N ILE A 156 -11.23 7.24 -9.39
CA ILE A 156 -11.47 7.92 -8.12
C ILE A 156 -10.45 7.40 -7.12
N ARG A 157 -9.68 8.31 -6.51
CA ARG A 157 -8.79 7.96 -5.40
C ARG A 157 -9.62 7.70 -4.15
N LEU A 158 -9.64 6.47 -3.68
CA LEU A 158 -10.39 6.03 -2.50
C LEU A 158 -9.59 6.13 -1.20
N HIS A 159 -8.26 6.23 -1.31
CA HIS A 159 -7.33 6.43 -0.20
C HIS A 159 -6.24 7.42 -0.61
N PRO A 160 -5.79 8.34 0.29
CA PRO A 160 -4.80 9.40 -0.05
C PRO A 160 -3.48 8.87 -0.62
N THR A 161 -3.00 7.73 -0.12
CA THR A 161 -1.75 7.08 -0.54
C THR A 161 -1.96 5.82 -1.36
N GLN A 162 -3.14 5.64 -1.97
CA GLN A 162 -3.44 4.45 -2.77
C GLN A 162 -2.40 4.24 -3.85
N LYS A 163 -1.78 3.06 -3.85
CA LYS A 163 -0.83 2.62 -4.87
C LYS A 163 -1.53 2.03 -6.09
N PRO A 164 -0.93 2.09 -7.28
CA PRO A 164 -1.43 1.36 -8.45
C PRO A 164 -1.39 -0.16 -8.22
N VAL A 165 -2.42 -0.88 -8.69
CA VAL A 165 -2.47 -2.34 -8.58
C VAL A 165 -1.28 -2.99 -9.26
N ALA A 166 -0.85 -2.49 -10.43
CA ALA A 166 0.30 -3.00 -11.16
C ALA A 166 1.62 -2.94 -10.36
N VAL A 167 1.79 -1.93 -9.49
CA VAL A 167 2.95 -1.85 -8.60
C VAL A 167 2.93 -2.96 -7.56
N MET A 168 1.77 -3.24 -6.98
CA MET A 168 1.62 -4.31 -5.98
C MET A 168 1.75 -5.70 -6.63
N GLN A 169 1.25 -5.89 -7.85
CA GLN A 169 1.46 -7.12 -8.63
C GLN A 169 2.95 -7.35 -8.87
N PHE A 170 3.67 -6.33 -9.33
CA PHE A 170 5.11 -6.43 -9.53
C PHE A 170 5.85 -6.80 -8.24
N CYS A 171 5.47 -6.22 -7.09
CA CYS A 171 6.04 -6.62 -5.80
C CYS A 171 5.77 -8.09 -5.48
N ILE A 172 4.56 -8.58 -5.69
CA ILE A 172 4.20 -9.98 -5.44
C ILE A 172 4.98 -10.94 -6.37
N GLU A 173 5.20 -10.57 -7.64
CA GLU A 173 6.02 -11.34 -8.59
C GLU A 173 7.50 -11.42 -8.19
N GLU A 174 8.02 -10.38 -7.55
CA GLU A 174 9.41 -10.27 -7.12
C GLU A 174 9.71 -10.95 -5.78
N LEU A 175 8.70 -11.53 -5.10
CA LEU A 175 8.89 -12.37 -3.92
C LEU A 175 9.73 -13.61 -4.26
N PRO A 176 10.47 -14.17 -3.29
CA PRO A 176 11.21 -15.41 -3.50
C PRO A 176 10.31 -16.55 -3.97
N LYS A 177 10.84 -17.45 -4.81
CA LYS A 177 10.10 -18.62 -5.28
C LYS A 177 9.62 -19.48 -4.11
N GLY A 178 8.34 -19.87 -4.17
CA GLY A 178 7.68 -20.63 -3.10
C GLY A 178 7.07 -19.79 -1.99
N CYS A 179 7.30 -18.48 -2.00
CA CYS A 179 6.61 -17.52 -1.13
C CYS A 179 5.52 -16.77 -1.91
N GLY A 180 4.65 -16.08 -1.22
CA GLY A 180 3.57 -15.29 -1.83
C GLY A 180 2.33 -16.12 -2.20
N ASN A 181 2.16 -17.33 -1.66
CA ASN A 181 0.89 -18.04 -1.76
C ASN A 181 -0.18 -17.39 -0.88
N ILE A 182 0.23 -16.91 0.31
CA ILE A 182 -0.60 -16.13 1.23
C ILE A 182 0.12 -14.82 1.53
N VAL A 183 -0.30 -13.75 0.86
CA VAL A 183 0.27 -12.41 1.02
C VAL A 183 -0.43 -11.70 2.17
N CYS A 184 0.34 -11.16 3.12
CA CYS A 184 -0.19 -10.33 4.21
C CYS A 184 0.11 -8.84 3.96
N ASP A 185 -0.89 -7.99 4.19
CA ASP A 185 -0.73 -6.53 4.27
C ASP A 185 -1.32 -6.02 5.59
N PRO A 186 -0.47 -5.80 6.62
CA PRO A 186 -0.92 -5.30 7.91
C PRO A 186 -1.35 -3.82 7.92
N TYR A 187 -1.16 -3.11 6.81
CA TYR A 187 -1.61 -1.72 6.62
C TYR A 187 -2.37 -1.59 5.30
N MET A 188 -3.38 -2.45 5.07
CA MET A 188 -3.98 -2.63 3.74
C MET A 188 -4.70 -1.39 3.19
N GLY A 189 -5.05 -0.42 4.02
CA GLY A 189 -5.76 0.79 3.60
C GLY A 189 -7.01 0.45 2.79
N SER A 190 -7.05 0.91 1.53
CA SER A 190 -8.15 0.59 0.59
C SER A 190 -8.01 -0.78 -0.10
N GLY A 191 -7.12 -1.66 0.33
CA GLY A 191 -7.02 -3.05 -0.13
C GLY A 191 -6.33 -3.26 -1.48
N THR A 192 -5.44 -2.37 -1.92
CA THR A 192 -4.79 -2.50 -3.24
C THR A 192 -3.93 -3.76 -3.36
N THR A 193 -3.19 -4.10 -2.29
CA THR A 193 -2.41 -5.35 -2.22
C THR A 193 -3.30 -6.57 -2.34
N GLY A 194 -4.47 -6.56 -1.68
CA GLY A 194 -5.46 -7.65 -1.76
C GLY A 194 -6.03 -7.81 -3.16
N VAL A 195 -6.37 -6.70 -3.83
CA VAL A 195 -6.81 -6.73 -5.24
C VAL A 195 -5.73 -7.36 -6.12
N ALA A 196 -4.47 -6.95 -5.96
CA ALA A 196 -3.35 -7.51 -6.72
C ALA A 196 -3.17 -9.01 -6.45
N ALA A 197 -3.17 -9.42 -5.18
CA ALA A 197 -3.03 -10.83 -4.78
C ALA A 197 -4.10 -11.70 -5.40
N ILE A 198 -5.38 -11.30 -5.34
CA ILE A 198 -6.49 -12.03 -5.94
C ILE A 198 -6.35 -12.15 -7.46
N GLN A 199 -6.03 -11.05 -8.15
CA GLN A 199 -5.84 -11.08 -9.60
C GLN A 199 -4.70 -12.01 -10.04
N MET A 200 -3.76 -12.30 -9.14
CA MET A 200 -2.66 -13.26 -9.34
C MET A 200 -2.97 -14.66 -8.79
N GLY A 201 -4.20 -14.93 -8.35
CA GLY A 201 -4.62 -16.22 -7.81
C GLY A 201 -4.02 -16.55 -6.44
N ARG A 202 -3.58 -15.54 -5.67
CA ARG A 202 -3.00 -15.68 -4.33
C ARG A 202 -4.07 -15.53 -3.25
N ALA A 203 -3.85 -16.16 -2.11
CA ALA A 203 -4.60 -15.84 -0.90
C ALA A 203 -4.11 -14.52 -0.29
N PHE A 204 -4.98 -13.85 0.46
CA PHE A 204 -4.65 -12.56 1.03
C PHE A 204 -5.12 -12.46 2.49
N ILE A 205 -4.29 -11.87 3.32
CA ILE A 205 -4.64 -11.45 4.68
C ILE A 205 -4.41 -9.95 4.78
N GLY A 206 -5.47 -9.20 5.08
CA GLY A 206 -5.38 -7.75 5.23
C GLY A 206 -5.81 -7.28 6.61
N ILE A 207 -5.10 -6.28 7.16
CA ILE A 207 -5.49 -5.63 8.41
C ILE A 207 -5.60 -4.13 8.16
N GLU A 208 -6.68 -3.52 8.63
CA GLU A 208 -6.91 -2.07 8.57
C GLU A 208 -7.56 -1.59 9.85
N GLN A 209 -6.98 -0.56 10.46
CA GLN A 209 -7.46 -0.05 11.74
C GLN A 209 -8.72 0.81 11.60
N LYS A 210 -8.86 1.54 10.48
CA LYS A 210 -9.96 2.47 10.27
C LYS A 210 -11.12 1.81 9.55
N GLN A 211 -12.26 1.70 10.21
CA GLN A 211 -13.49 1.07 9.68
C GLN A 211 -13.85 1.56 8.27
N LYS A 212 -13.71 2.87 8.01
CA LYS A 212 -13.99 3.46 6.69
C LYS A 212 -13.16 2.81 5.58
N TYR A 213 -11.85 2.66 5.79
CA TYR A 213 -10.96 2.08 4.77
C TYR A 213 -11.10 0.57 4.72
N PHE A 214 -11.36 -0.09 5.86
CA PHE A 214 -11.69 -1.50 5.91
C PHE A 214 -12.91 -1.83 5.02
N ASN A 215 -14.00 -1.07 5.12
CA ASN A 215 -15.20 -1.28 4.29
C ASN A 215 -14.88 -1.10 2.81
N ILE A 216 -14.12 -0.06 2.44
CA ILE A 216 -13.66 0.16 1.07
C ILE A 216 -12.80 -1.01 0.57
N ALA A 217 -11.91 -1.54 1.42
CA ALA A 217 -11.09 -2.69 1.06
C ALA A 217 -11.93 -3.93 0.82
N CYS A 218 -12.92 -4.22 1.68
CA CYS A 218 -13.85 -5.33 1.51
C CYS A 218 -14.56 -5.26 0.14
N GLU A 219 -15.15 -4.12 -0.19
CA GLU A 219 -15.85 -3.93 -1.47
C GLU A 219 -14.93 -4.14 -2.68
N ARG A 220 -13.74 -3.56 -2.66
CA ARG A 220 -12.78 -3.67 -3.77
C ARG A 220 -12.25 -5.09 -3.95
N ILE A 221 -11.96 -5.76 -2.86
CA ILE A 221 -11.46 -7.13 -2.85
C ILE A 221 -12.56 -8.10 -3.31
N GLU A 222 -13.80 -7.88 -2.89
CA GLU A 222 -14.94 -8.67 -3.38
C GLU A 222 -15.15 -8.51 -4.89
N GLN A 223 -15.12 -7.28 -5.40
CA GLN A 223 -15.21 -7.01 -6.83
C GLN A 223 -14.07 -7.70 -7.61
N ALA A 224 -12.83 -7.63 -7.11
CA ALA A 224 -11.70 -8.31 -7.71
C ALA A 224 -11.87 -9.84 -7.71
N TYR A 225 -12.39 -10.41 -6.63
CA TYR A 225 -12.65 -11.84 -6.51
C TYR A 225 -13.74 -12.31 -7.47
N VAL A 226 -14.85 -11.58 -7.58
CA VAL A 226 -15.92 -11.88 -8.54
C VAL A 226 -15.39 -11.84 -9.97
N HIS A 227 -14.58 -10.82 -10.30
CA HIS A 227 -13.96 -10.70 -11.61
C HIS A 227 -13.03 -11.89 -11.92
N TYR A 228 -12.17 -12.24 -10.98
CA TYR A 228 -11.25 -13.37 -11.09
C TYR A 228 -11.99 -14.69 -11.31
N LYS A 229 -13.03 -14.97 -10.53
CA LYS A 229 -13.88 -16.17 -10.71
C LYS A 229 -14.53 -16.25 -12.09
N ASN A 230 -14.94 -15.11 -12.63
CA ASN A 230 -15.56 -15.08 -13.97
C ASN A 230 -14.54 -15.33 -15.10
N GLN A 231 -13.29 -14.97 -14.89
CA GLN A 231 -12.20 -15.23 -15.85
C GLN A 231 -11.70 -16.69 -15.79
N PHE A 232 -11.81 -17.34 -14.64
CA PHE A 232 -11.32 -18.71 -14.41
C PHE A 232 -12.42 -19.60 -13.84
N PRO A 233 -13.37 -20.10 -14.69
CA PRO A 233 -14.50 -20.91 -14.24
C PRO A 233 -14.09 -22.19 -13.50
N GLU A 234 -12.93 -22.77 -13.82
CA GLU A 234 -12.37 -23.97 -13.16
C GLU A 234 -12.13 -23.75 -11.66
N VAL A 235 -11.77 -22.53 -11.25
CA VAL A 235 -11.60 -22.16 -9.84
C VAL A 235 -12.94 -22.17 -9.11
N ARG A 236 -14.03 -21.90 -9.82
CA ARG A 236 -15.40 -21.94 -9.30
C ARG A 236 -15.78 -23.34 -8.82
N GLU A 237 -15.54 -24.37 -9.62
CA GLU A 237 -15.86 -25.76 -9.29
C GLU A 237 -15.04 -26.27 -8.09
N MET A 238 -13.75 -25.92 -8.01
CA MET A 238 -12.89 -26.32 -6.90
C MET A 238 -13.34 -25.73 -5.55
N ILE A 239 -13.87 -24.50 -5.53
CA ILE A 239 -14.31 -23.82 -4.30
C ILE A 239 -15.69 -24.36 -3.87
N GLU A 240 -16.59 -24.62 -4.81
CA GLU A 240 -17.90 -25.17 -4.53
C GLU A 240 -17.79 -26.62 -3.99
N THR A 241 -16.84 -27.40 -4.51
CA THR A 241 -16.57 -28.76 -4.03
C THR A 241 -15.96 -28.77 -2.60
N LYS A 242 -15.12 -27.78 -2.23
CA LYS A 242 -14.56 -27.69 -0.87
C LYS A 242 -15.56 -27.22 0.20
N LYS A 243 -16.69 -26.64 -0.18
CA LYS A 243 -17.79 -26.27 0.75
C LYS A 243 -18.73 -27.44 1.07
N LEU A 244 -18.58 -28.58 0.42
CA LEU A 244 -19.39 -29.78 0.62
C LEU A 244 -18.76 -30.83 1.55
N PHE A 245 -17.58 -30.53 2.13
CA PHE A 245 -16.88 -31.30 3.15
C PHE A 245 -16.50 -30.39 4.32
#